data_1cdd55c05b54dc575cf22edd5a3396ae
#
_entry.id   1cdd55c05b54dc575cf22edd5a3396ae
#
_cell.length_a   1.000
_cell.length_b   1.000
_cell.length_c   1.000
_cell.angle_alpha   90.00
_cell.angle_beta   90.00
_cell.angle_gamma   90.00
#
_symmetry.space_group_name_H-M   'P 1'
#
loop_
_entity.id
_entity.type
_entity.pdbx_description
1 polymer ?
#
loop_
_entity_poly.entity_id
_entity_poly.type
_entity_poly.pdbx_seq_one_letter_code
_entity_poly.pdbx_strand_id
1 'polypeptide(L)'
;MIDTKGITKSFGSLQVLKGINLHIDKGEVVSIVGPSGAGKTTLLQIMGTLDKPDSGSISIDGVDVMSLSSNKLSDFRNQHIGFVFQFHQLLPEFTALENIMIPAYIGGKGTSEAKKRALELLDFMGLADRANHKPNELSGGEKQRVAVARALVNNPAVVLADEPSGSLDSKNKAELHQLFFDLRDKFGQTFVIVTHDEHLASITDRTIHIEDGLIKL
;
A
#
# COMPACT_ATOMS: atom_id res chain seq x y z
N MET A 1 9.89 9.91 7.06
CA MET A 1 9.82 8.45 6.88
C MET A 1 10.03 8.05 5.41
N ILE A 2 9.25 8.58 4.46
CA ILE A 2 9.55 8.48 3.01
C ILE A 2 10.03 9.82 2.52
N ASP A 3 11.15 9.83 1.80
CA ASP A 3 11.67 11.02 1.12
C ASP A 3 11.93 10.71 -0.35
N THR A 4 11.36 11.52 -1.24
CA THR A 4 11.67 11.49 -2.68
C THR A 4 12.27 12.82 -3.10
N LYS A 5 13.31 12.79 -3.92
CA LYS A 5 13.99 13.99 -4.40
C LYS A 5 14.19 13.91 -5.91
N GLY A 6 13.57 14.85 -6.63
CA GLY A 6 13.75 15.02 -8.07
C GLY A 6 13.33 13.81 -8.92
N ILE A 7 12.29 13.04 -8.50
CA ILE A 7 11.87 11.83 -9.21
C ILE A 7 11.33 12.18 -10.59
N THR A 8 11.97 11.63 -11.61
CA THR A 8 11.48 11.70 -12.99
C THR A 8 11.16 10.30 -13.52
N LYS A 9 10.20 10.23 -14.44
CA LYS A 9 9.87 9.00 -15.14
C LYS A 9 9.27 9.30 -16.50
N SER A 10 9.76 8.57 -17.51
CA SER A 10 9.27 8.66 -18.89
C SER A 10 8.93 7.28 -19.44
N PHE A 11 7.95 7.19 -20.32
CA PHE A 11 7.62 6.02 -21.11
C PHE A 11 7.69 6.42 -22.59
N GLY A 12 8.75 6.02 -23.27
CA GLY A 12 9.06 6.51 -24.61
C GLY A 12 9.28 8.02 -24.61
N SER A 13 8.52 8.77 -25.40
CA SER A 13 8.60 10.24 -25.47
C SER A 13 7.75 10.95 -24.40
N LEU A 14 6.90 10.24 -23.67
CA LEU A 14 6.00 10.82 -22.68
C LEU A 14 6.68 10.88 -21.30
N GLN A 15 7.00 12.09 -20.83
CA GLN A 15 7.47 12.31 -19.47
C GLN A 15 6.27 12.37 -18.50
N VAL A 16 6.11 11.34 -17.65
CA VAL A 16 4.99 11.17 -16.72
C VAL A 16 5.27 11.83 -15.38
N LEU A 17 6.51 11.74 -14.86
CA LEU A 17 6.91 12.44 -13.63
C LEU A 17 8.05 13.41 -13.96
N LYS A 18 7.93 14.64 -13.45
CA LYS A 18 8.77 15.77 -13.89
C LYS A 18 9.56 16.40 -12.74
N GLY A 19 10.09 15.55 -11.82
CA GLY A 19 10.92 16.03 -10.72
C GLY A 19 10.13 16.13 -9.39
N ILE A 20 9.48 15.04 -8.99
CA ILE A 20 8.67 14.98 -7.76
C ILE A 20 9.59 15.01 -6.52
N ASN A 21 9.31 15.98 -5.65
CA ASN A 21 9.87 16.07 -4.29
C ASN A 21 8.75 15.88 -3.30
N LEU A 22 8.85 14.87 -2.44
CA LEU A 22 7.79 14.54 -1.48
C LEU A 22 8.42 14.00 -0.19
N HIS A 23 7.94 14.49 0.94
CA HIS A 23 8.21 13.95 2.26
C HIS A 23 6.92 13.44 2.89
N ILE A 24 6.97 12.27 3.53
CA ILE A 24 5.87 11.67 4.28
C ILE A 24 6.39 11.28 5.66
N ASP A 25 5.68 11.71 6.70
CA ASP A 25 6.02 11.41 8.09
C ASP A 25 5.59 10.00 8.50
N LYS A 26 6.18 9.50 9.58
CA LYS A 26 5.78 8.22 10.17
C LYS A 26 4.42 8.35 10.85
N GLY A 27 3.54 7.38 10.62
CA GLY A 27 2.18 7.39 11.17
C GLY A 27 1.23 8.35 10.47
N GLU A 28 1.63 8.92 9.32
CA GLU A 28 0.80 9.80 8.50
C GLU A 28 -0.09 8.98 7.54
N VAL A 29 -1.34 9.36 7.39
CA VAL A 29 -2.24 8.89 6.33
C VAL A 29 -2.33 9.96 5.27
N VAL A 30 -1.67 9.74 4.13
CA VAL A 30 -1.58 10.70 3.02
C VAL A 30 -2.39 10.21 1.83
N SER A 31 -3.21 11.07 1.26
CA SER A 31 -3.86 10.83 -0.02
C SER A 31 -3.10 11.51 -1.17
N ILE A 32 -3.03 10.85 -2.33
CA ILE A 32 -2.52 11.38 -3.59
C ILE A 32 -3.68 11.42 -4.57
N VAL A 33 -4.03 12.62 -5.01
CA VAL A 33 -5.16 12.86 -5.91
C VAL A 33 -4.70 13.59 -7.19
N GLY A 34 -5.56 13.62 -8.19
CA GLY A 34 -5.30 14.31 -9.47
C GLY A 34 -6.00 13.60 -10.63
N PRO A 35 -6.00 14.20 -11.83
CA PRO A 35 -6.64 13.63 -13.01
C PRO A 35 -6.03 12.28 -13.42
N SER A 36 -6.79 11.52 -14.24
CA SER A 36 -6.25 10.30 -14.84
C SER A 36 -5.04 10.62 -15.70
N GLY A 37 -4.01 9.78 -15.64
CA GLY A 37 -2.75 10.02 -16.37
C GLY A 37 -1.77 11.02 -15.72
N ALA A 38 -2.12 11.64 -14.58
CA ALA A 38 -1.24 12.60 -13.90
C ALA A 38 0.05 12.00 -13.32
N GLY A 39 0.20 10.67 -13.28
CA GLY A 39 1.39 9.99 -12.76
C GLY A 39 1.25 9.41 -11.35
N LYS A 40 0.06 9.44 -10.73
CA LYS A 40 -0.17 8.97 -9.36
C LYS A 40 0.25 7.51 -9.12
N THR A 41 -0.28 6.58 -9.91
CA THR A 41 0.08 5.15 -9.85
C THR A 41 1.56 4.93 -10.16
N THR A 42 2.13 5.67 -11.11
CA THR A 42 3.56 5.61 -11.43
C THR A 42 4.41 6.02 -10.23
N LEU A 43 4.06 7.13 -9.56
CA LEU A 43 4.75 7.56 -8.35
C LEU A 43 4.62 6.51 -7.24
N LEU A 44 3.42 5.95 -7.03
CA LEU A 44 3.19 4.90 -6.03
C LEU A 44 4.04 3.66 -6.32
N GLN A 45 4.11 3.20 -7.57
CA GLN A 45 4.92 2.06 -8.00
C GLN A 45 6.42 2.30 -7.77
N ILE A 46 6.90 3.51 -8.05
CA ILE A 46 8.29 3.90 -7.83
C ILE A 46 8.60 3.96 -6.32
N MET A 47 7.75 4.57 -5.50
CA MET A 47 7.89 4.54 -4.04
C MET A 47 7.86 3.10 -3.49
N GLY A 48 7.02 2.26 -4.10
CA GLY A 48 6.92 0.83 -3.78
C GLY A 48 8.06 -0.03 -4.34
N THR A 49 9.04 0.56 -5.03
CA THR A 49 10.15 -0.17 -5.65
C THR A 49 9.71 -1.23 -6.68
N LEU A 50 8.49 -1.12 -7.20
CA LEU A 50 7.97 -1.96 -8.28
C LEU A 50 8.42 -1.48 -9.66
N ASP A 51 8.71 -0.20 -9.80
CA ASP A 51 9.35 0.41 -10.97
C ASP A 51 10.52 1.29 -10.53
N LYS A 52 11.41 1.61 -11.45
CA LYS A 52 12.57 2.47 -11.21
C LYS A 52 12.32 3.86 -11.80
N PRO A 53 12.70 4.95 -11.12
CA PRO A 53 12.72 6.26 -11.70
C PRO A 53 13.84 6.37 -12.76
N ASP A 54 13.72 7.31 -13.69
CA ASP A 54 14.80 7.64 -14.64
C ASP A 54 15.90 8.45 -13.93
N SER A 55 15.50 9.32 -12.98
CA SER A 55 16.41 10.07 -12.12
C SER A 55 15.76 10.39 -10.77
N GLY A 56 16.57 10.90 -9.84
CA GLY A 56 16.18 11.24 -8.49
C GLY A 56 16.57 10.17 -7.49
N SER A 57 16.17 10.35 -6.23
CA SER A 57 16.47 9.42 -5.13
C SER A 57 15.25 9.19 -4.26
N ILE A 58 15.18 8.00 -3.65
CA ILE A 58 14.11 7.60 -2.73
C ILE A 58 14.75 6.99 -1.50
N SER A 59 14.39 7.51 -0.33
CA SER A 59 14.70 6.85 0.92
C SER A 59 13.42 6.48 1.68
N ILE A 60 13.42 5.30 2.29
CA ILE A 60 12.34 4.80 3.12
C ILE A 60 12.97 4.37 4.44
N ASP A 61 12.48 4.91 5.53
CA ASP A 61 12.97 4.65 6.88
C ASP A 61 14.50 4.85 7.01
N GLY A 62 15.02 5.88 6.31
CA GLY A 62 16.44 6.25 6.26
C GLY A 62 17.30 5.41 5.31
N VAL A 63 16.74 4.41 4.63
CA VAL A 63 17.45 3.57 3.68
C VAL A 63 17.27 4.11 2.26
N ASP A 64 18.36 4.43 1.55
CA ASP A 64 18.33 4.72 0.11
C ASP A 64 18.05 3.43 -0.66
N VAL A 65 16.80 3.26 -1.11
CA VAL A 65 16.36 2.04 -1.79
C VAL A 65 16.98 1.88 -3.18
N MET A 66 17.44 2.98 -3.79
CA MET A 66 18.07 2.95 -5.12
C MET A 66 19.49 2.41 -5.08
N SER A 67 20.16 2.44 -3.92
CA SER A 67 21.50 1.88 -3.72
C SER A 67 21.51 0.37 -3.49
N LEU A 68 20.35 -0.25 -3.25
CA LEU A 68 20.24 -1.66 -2.93
C LEU A 68 20.41 -2.55 -4.17
N SER A 69 21.14 -3.67 -4.01
CA SER A 69 21.16 -4.73 -5.03
C SER A 69 19.77 -5.37 -5.18
N SER A 70 19.51 -6.03 -6.32
CA SER A 70 18.20 -6.62 -6.63
C SER A 70 17.66 -7.52 -5.50
N ASN A 71 18.49 -8.40 -4.93
CA ASN A 71 18.08 -9.29 -3.85
C ASN A 71 17.76 -8.50 -2.57
N LYS A 72 18.64 -7.57 -2.17
CA LYS A 72 18.42 -6.71 -1.00
C LYS A 72 17.19 -5.83 -1.16
N LEU A 73 16.90 -5.36 -2.38
CA LEU A 73 15.71 -4.58 -2.68
C LEU A 73 14.43 -5.43 -2.56
N SER A 74 14.48 -6.70 -2.97
CA SER A 74 13.36 -7.62 -2.80
C SER A 74 13.08 -7.93 -1.34
N ASP A 75 14.14 -8.17 -0.55
CA ASP A 75 14.04 -8.39 0.90
C ASP A 75 13.50 -7.13 1.60
N PHE A 76 14.03 -5.96 1.23
CA PHE A 76 13.57 -4.67 1.75
C PHE A 76 12.09 -4.46 1.45
N ARG A 77 11.65 -4.67 0.20
CA ARG A 77 10.24 -4.56 -0.19
C ARG A 77 9.35 -5.48 0.64
N ASN A 78 9.74 -6.74 0.80
CA ASN A 78 8.95 -7.70 1.58
C ASN A 78 8.79 -7.29 3.05
N GLN A 79 9.83 -6.71 3.64
CA GLN A 79 9.85 -6.37 5.07
C GLN A 79 9.27 -4.99 5.38
N HIS A 80 9.45 -4.00 4.48
CA HIS A 80 9.18 -2.59 4.77
C HIS A 80 8.00 -2.00 4.01
N ILE A 81 7.48 -2.68 2.97
CA ILE A 81 6.43 -2.13 2.12
C ILE A 81 5.26 -3.09 2.02
N GLY A 82 4.07 -2.65 2.42
CA GLY A 82 2.82 -3.33 2.15
C GLY A 82 2.14 -2.75 0.91
N PHE A 83 1.42 -3.60 0.14
CA PHE A 83 0.66 -3.15 -1.03
C PHE A 83 -0.80 -3.55 -0.91
N VAL A 84 -1.68 -2.61 -1.26
CA VAL A 84 -3.11 -2.81 -1.40
C VAL A 84 -3.54 -2.28 -2.76
N PHE A 85 -4.26 -3.09 -3.54
CA PHE A 85 -4.72 -2.74 -4.89
C PHE A 85 -6.24 -2.76 -4.98
N GLN A 86 -6.80 -2.09 -5.97
CA GLN A 86 -8.23 -2.03 -6.24
C GLN A 86 -8.86 -3.42 -6.41
N PHE A 87 -8.20 -4.32 -7.12
CA PHE A 87 -8.66 -5.70 -7.38
C PHE A 87 -7.98 -6.70 -6.44
N HIS A 88 -7.92 -6.47 -5.16
CA HIS A 88 -7.50 -7.33 -4.05
C HIS A 88 -6.27 -8.23 -4.32
N GLN A 89 -6.15 -8.82 -5.51
CA GLN A 89 -5.08 -9.73 -5.96
C GLN A 89 -4.83 -10.88 -4.97
N LEU A 90 -5.92 -11.45 -4.43
CA LEU A 90 -5.83 -12.66 -3.62
C LEU A 90 -5.65 -13.87 -4.52
N LEU A 91 -4.82 -14.81 -4.08
CA LEU A 91 -4.61 -16.08 -4.75
C LEU A 91 -5.83 -16.98 -4.51
N PRO A 92 -6.56 -17.39 -5.56
CA PRO A 92 -7.86 -18.06 -5.41
C PRO A 92 -7.75 -19.48 -4.86
N GLU A 93 -6.58 -20.12 -4.96
CA GLU A 93 -6.31 -21.47 -4.44
C GLU A 93 -6.15 -21.48 -2.92
N PHE A 94 -5.77 -20.36 -2.31
CA PHE A 94 -5.46 -20.22 -0.90
C PHE A 94 -6.61 -19.61 -0.12
N THR A 95 -6.75 -20.01 1.13
CA THR A 95 -7.69 -19.41 2.10
C THR A 95 -7.30 -17.97 2.44
N ALA A 96 -8.17 -17.23 3.13
CA ALA A 96 -7.86 -15.90 3.64
C ALA A 96 -6.62 -15.91 4.54
N LEU A 97 -6.55 -16.87 5.46
CA LEU A 97 -5.40 -17.05 6.35
C LEU A 97 -4.10 -17.28 5.57
N GLU A 98 -4.12 -18.21 4.61
CA GLU A 98 -2.94 -18.54 3.80
C GLU A 98 -2.49 -17.35 2.94
N ASN A 99 -3.42 -16.63 2.31
CA ASN A 99 -3.11 -15.41 1.56
C ASN A 99 -2.34 -14.39 2.42
N ILE A 100 -2.74 -14.21 3.69
CA ILE A 100 -2.06 -13.28 4.60
C ILE A 100 -0.67 -13.83 5.00
N MET A 101 -0.51 -15.15 5.14
CA MET A 101 0.74 -15.76 5.58
C MET A 101 1.84 -15.74 4.49
N ILE A 102 1.50 -15.69 3.21
CA ILE A 102 2.46 -15.76 2.09
C ILE A 102 3.62 -14.77 2.23
N PRO A 103 3.42 -13.44 2.44
CA PRO A 103 4.54 -12.52 2.57
C PRO A 103 5.42 -12.82 3.79
N ALA A 104 4.86 -13.37 4.87
CA ALA A 104 5.63 -13.78 6.04
C ALA A 104 6.54 -14.97 5.73
N TYR A 105 6.07 -15.94 4.95
CA TYR A 105 6.90 -17.05 4.48
C TYR A 105 8.03 -16.61 3.55
N ILE A 106 7.73 -15.70 2.62
CA ILE A 106 8.75 -15.09 1.74
C ILE A 106 9.82 -14.37 2.58
N GLY A 107 9.42 -13.72 3.68
CA GLY A 107 10.31 -13.07 4.66
C GLY A 107 11.04 -14.05 5.60
N GLY A 108 10.88 -15.37 5.43
CA GLY A 108 11.58 -16.40 6.21
C GLY A 108 10.95 -16.70 7.58
N LYS A 109 9.75 -16.21 7.88
CA LYS A 109 9.07 -16.50 9.15
C LYS A 109 8.57 -17.94 9.20
N GLY A 110 8.67 -18.56 10.36
CA GLY A 110 8.14 -19.91 10.59
C GLY A 110 6.61 -19.95 10.58
N THR A 111 6.05 -21.14 10.30
CA THR A 111 4.59 -21.35 10.18
C THR A 111 3.82 -20.89 11.41
N SER A 112 4.31 -21.19 12.59
CA SER A 112 3.63 -20.82 13.86
C SER A 112 3.55 -19.32 14.05
N GLU A 113 4.64 -18.59 13.77
CA GLU A 113 4.71 -17.13 13.87
C GLU A 113 3.82 -16.45 12.82
N ALA A 114 3.95 -16.88 11.55
CA ALA A 114 3.15 -16.36 10.45
C ALA A 114 1.64 -16.57 10.69
N LYS A 115 1.26 -17.77 11.15
CA LYS A 115 -0.15 -18.09 11.46
C LYS A 115 -0.68 -17.25 12.63
N LYS A 116 0.10 -17.12 13.71
CA LYS A 116 -0.29 -16.29 14.85
C LYS A 116 -0.57 -14.86 14.43
N ARG A 117 0.37 -14.25 13.69
CA ARG A 117 0.24 -12.87 13.22
C ARG A 117 -0.94 -12.70 12.26
N ALA A 118 -1.14 -13.64 11.34
CA ALA A 118 -2.26 -13.60 10.40
C ALA A 118 -3.62 -13.70 11.10
N LEU A 119 -3.76 -14.55 12.13
CA LEU A 119 -4.98 -14.66 12.92
C LEU A 119 -5.25 -13.39 13.73
N GLU A 120 -4.23 -12.76 14.34
CA GLU A 120 -4.35 -11.47 15.01
C GLU A 120 -4.90 -10.38 14.09
N LEU A 121 -4.40 -10.34 12.83
CA LEU A 121 -4.87 -9.39 11.83
C LEU A 121 -6.29 -9.70 11.38
N LEU A 122 -6.64 -10.97 11.14
CA LEU A 122 -8.01 -11.36 10.79
C LEU A 122 -9.00 -11.00 11.89
N ASP A 123 -8.65 -11.23 13.14
CA ASP A 123 -9.49 -10.85 14.28
C ASP A 123 -9.70 -9.32 14.33
N PHE A 124 -8.62 -8.54 14.18
CA PHE A 124 -8.71 -7.07 14.12
C PHE A 124 -9.59 -6.57 12.95
N MET A 125 -9.57 -7.28 11.81
CA MET A 125 -10.39 -6.96 10.64
C MET A 125 -11.85 -7.44 10.77
N GLY A 126 -12.23 -8.09 11.87
CA GLY A 126 -13.55 -8.71 12.05
C GLY A 126 -13.78 -9.92 11.13
N LEU A 127 -12.71 -10.65 10.79
CA LEU A 127 -12.73 -11.77 9.84
C LEU A 127 -12.23 -13.10 10.45
N ALA A 128 -12.24 -13.24 11.79
CA ALA A 128 -11.78 -14.46 12.44
C ALA A 128 -12.50 -15.71 11.90
N ASP A 129 -13.82 -15.64 11.71
CA ASP A 129 -14.66 -16.73 11.19
C ASP A 129 -14.45 -16.99 9.69
N ARG A 130 -13.72 -16.12 9.00
CA ARG A 130 -13.43 -16.20 7.56
C ARG A 130 -12.04 -16.76 7.27
N ALA A 131 -11.25 -17.09 8.29
CA ALA A 131 -9.85 -17.53 8.14
C ALA A 131 -9.68 -18.66 7.12
N ASN A 132 -10.59 -19.63 7.10
CA ASN A 132 -10.54 -20.81 6.25
C ASN A 132 -11.32 -20.65 4.92
N HIS A 133 -11.95 -19.52 4.67
CA HIS A 133 -12.68 -19.26 3.42
C HIS A 133 -11.72 -18.90 2.29
N LYS A 134 -12.03 -19.36 1.08
CA LYS A 134 -11.34 -18.97 -0.15
C LYS A 134 -11.89 -17.65 -0.70
N PRO A 135 -11.14 -16.94 -1.55
CA PRO A 135 -11.58 -15.65 -2.10
C PRO A 135 -12.96 -15.67 -2.75
N ASN A 136 -13.34 -16.76 -3.41
CA ASN A 136 -14.67 -16.88 -4.02
C ASN A 136 -15.83 -16.99 -3.01
N GLU A 137 -15.53 -17.26 -1.75
CA GLU A 137 -16.50 -17.37 -0.65
C GLU A 137 -16.60 -16.07 0.17
N LEU A 138 -15.83 -15.04 -0.19
CA LEU A 138 -15.75 -13.75 0.47
C LEU A 138 -16.44 -12.65 -0.34
N SER A 139 -17.12 -11.73 0.33
CA SER A 139 -17.60 -10.48 -0.27
C SER A 139 -16.45 -9.58 -0.74
N GLY A 140 -16.75 -8.56 -1.55
CA GLY A 140 -15.76 -7.59 -2.01
C GLY A 140 -15.05 -6.88 -0.85
N GLY A 141 -15.80 -6.42 0.16
CA GLY A 141 -15.25 -5.78 1.35
C GLY A 141 -14.40 -6.73 2.21
N GLU A 142 -14.82 -8.01 2.38
CA GLU A 142 -14.02 -9.01 3.09
C GLU A 142 -12.70 -9.30 2.35
N LYS A 143 -12.74 -9.46 1.02
CA LYS A 143 -11.52 -9.62 0.19
C LYS A 143 -10.56 -8.46 0.38
N GLN A 144 -11.07 -7.23 0.40
CA GLN A 144 -10.22 -6.04 0.57
C GLN A 144 -9.60 -5.99 1.96
N ARG A 145 -10.36 -6.30 3.02
CA ARG A 145 -9.80 -6.42 4.38
C ARG A 145 -8.73 -7.51 4.48
N VAL A 146 -8.91 -8.65 3.81
CA VAL A 146 -7.87 -9.70 3.72
C VAL A 146 -6.62 -9.17 2.98
N ALA A 147 -6.78 -8.39 1.90
CA ALA A 147 -5.66 -7.80 1.19
C ALA A 147 -4.91 -6.77 2.06
N VAL A 148 -5.62 -5.97 2.87
CA VAL A 148 -5.01 -5.07 3.85
C VAL A 148 -4.26 -5.86 4.94
N ALA A 149 -4.85 -6.92 5.48
CA ALA A 149 -4.20 -7.78 6.46
C ALA A 149 -2.92 -8.42 5.88
N ARG A 150 -2.97 -8.89 4.62
CA ARG A 150 -1.78 -9.40 3.91
C ARG A 150 -0.67 -8.36 3.80
N ALA A 151 -1.03 -7.12 3.49
CA ALA A 151 -0.06 -6.03 3.41
C ALA A 151 0.63 -5.75 4.76
N LEU A 152 -0.04 -6.02 5.88
CA LEU A 152 0.42 -5.71 7.25
C LEU A 152 1.15 -6.85 7.95
N VAL A 153 1.19 -8.07 7.41
CA VAL A 153 1.67 -9.26 8.12
C VAL A 153 3.14 -9.15 8.56
N ASN A 154 3.96 -8.45 7.79
CA ASN A 154 5.38 -8.21 8.11
C ASN A 154 5.64 -6.93 8.93
N ASN A 155 4.60 -6.24 9.40
CA ASN A 155 4.70 -4.92 10.06
C ASN A 155 5.50 -3.91 9.23
N PRO A 156 5.08 -3.62 7.99
CA PRO A 156 5.84 -2.75 7.09
C PRO A 156 5.93 -1.33 7.63
N ALA A 157 6.96 -0.59 7.21
CA ALA A 157 7.11 0.83 7.52
C ALA A 157 5.99 1.66 6.87
N VAL A 158 5.54 1.26 5.68
CA VAL A 158 4.47 1.93 4.93
C VAL A 158 3.58 0.94 4.20
N VAL A 159 2.29 1.26 4.11
CA VAL A 159 1.33 0.62 3.20
C VAL A 159 1.01 1.58 2.06
N LEU A 160 1.26 1.13 0.84
CA LEU A 160 0.95 1.83 -0.40
C LEU A 160 -0.34 1.26 -0.99
N ALA A 161 -1.34 2.10 -1.17
CA ALA A 161 -2.66 1.69 -1.64
C ALA A 161 -3.01 2.40 -2.95
N ASP A 162 -3.32 1.63 -4.01
CA ASP A 162 -3.77 2.16 -5.30
C ASP A 162 -5.26 1.90 -5.47
N GLU A 163 -6.08 2.98 -5.36
CA GLU A 163 -7.54 2.96 -5.47
C GLU A 163 -8.20 1.85 -4.60
N PRO A 164 -7.85 1.72 -3.31
CA PRO A 164 -8.20 0.54 -2.51
C PRO A 164 -9.70 0.34 -2.29
N SER A 165 -10.51 1.39 -2.45
CA SER A 165 -11.97 1.36 -2.28
C SER A 165 -12.75 1.43 -3.61
N GLY A 166 -12.05 1.51 -4.74
CA GLY A 166 -12.66 1.79 -6.05
C GLY A 166 -13.66 0.74 -6.56
N SER A 167 -13.57 -0.51 -6.08
CA SER A 167 -14.48 -1.60 -6.47
C SER A 167 -15.56 -1.91 -5.41
N LEU A 168 -15.64 -1.13 -4.32
CA LEU A 168 -16.53 -1.38 -3.19
C LEU A 168 -17.81 -0.54 -3.26
N ASP A 169 -18.90 -1.09 -2.71
CA ASP A 169 -20.10 -0.32 -2.43
C ASP A 169 -19.87 0.73 -1.32
N SER A 170 -20.78 1.67 -1.16
CA SER A 170 -20.64 2.82 -0.27
C SER A 170 -20.42 2.42 1.20
N LYS A 171 -21.05 1.34 1.68
CA LYS A 171 -20.89 0.86 3.05
C LYS A 171 -19.50 0.28 3.28
N ASN A 172 -19.09 -0.67 2.45
CA ASN A 172 -17.77 -1.31 2.52
C ASN A 172 -16.63 -0.29 2.31
N LYS A 173 -16.87 0.74 1.48
CA LYS A 173 -15.95 1.84 1.26
C LYS A 173 -15.73 2.64 2.57
N ALA A 174 -16.80 3.05 3.25
CA ALA A 174 -16.70 3.80 4.50
C ALA A 174 -16.00 2.97 5.60
N GLU A 175 -16.33 1.67 5.71
CA GLU A 175 -15.68 0.75 6.65
C GLU A 175 -14.17 0.62 6.36
N LEU A 176 -13.78 0.52 5.09
CA LEU A 176 -12.36 0.44 4.71
C LEU A 176 -11.63 1.75 5.01
N HIS A 177 -12.25 2.91 4.76
CA HIS A 177 -11.65 4.20 5.08
C HIS A 177 -11.39 4.32 6.59
N GLN A 178 -12.38 3.99 7.43
CA GLN A 178 -12.21 4.00 8.89
C GLN A 178 -11.10 3.04 9.33
N LEU A 179 -11.02 1.87 8.72
CA LEU A 179 -9.99 0.87 9.02
C LEU A 179 -8.55 1.41 8.86
N PHE A 180 -8.28 2.26 7.87
CA PHE A 180 -6.94 2.86 7.71
C PHE A 180 -6.57 3.74 8.92
N PHE A 181 -7.52 4.52 9.45
CA PHE A 181 -7.29 5.34 10.64
C PHE A 181 -7.16 4.48 11.90
N ASP A 182 -8.00 3.45 12.06
CA ASP A 182 -7.89 2.51 13.18
C ASP A 182 -6.53 1.79 13.21
N LEU A 183 -6.01 1.43 12.05
CA LEU A 183 -4.68 0.82 11.89
C LEU A 183 -3.55 1.83 12.20
N ARG A 184 -3.67 3.08 11.74
CA ARG A 184 -2.75 4.15 12.11
C ARG A 184 -2.73 4.35 13.62
N ASP A 185 -3.90 4.50 14.25
CA ASP A 185 -4.02 4.83 15.68
C ASP A 185 -3.53 3.66 16.56
N LYS A 186 -3.81 2.42 16.16
CA LYS A 186 -3.43 1.24 16.95
C LYS A 186 -1.98 0.82 16.76
N PHE A 187 -1.45 0.91 15.52
CA PHE A 187 -0.14 0.36 15.17
C PHE A 187 0.89 1.42 14.74
N GLY A 188 0.50 2.71 14.68
CA GLY A 188 1.36 3.77 14.15
C GLY A 188 1.65 3.59 12.65
N GLN A 189 0.75 2.92 11.92
CA GLN A 189 0.97 2.56 10.52
C GLN A 189 0.89 3.79 9.61
N THR A 190 1.85 3.92 8.71
CA THR A 190 1.86 4.95 7.66
C THR A 190 1.12 4.43 6.43
N PHE A 191 0.25 5.26 5.85
CA PHE A 191 -0.46 4.95 4.61
C PHE A 191 -0.22 6.03 3.55
N VAL A 192 0.01 5.59 2.30
CA VAL A 192 -0.03 6.46 1.12
C VAL A 192 -1.08 5.90 0.18
N ILE A 193 -2.14 6.66 -0.05
CA ILE A 193 -3.33 6.19 -0.75
C ILE A 193 -3.53 7.02 -2.02
N VAL A 194 -3.37 6.41 -3.18
CA VAL A 194 -3.84 7.00 -4.44
C VAL A 194 -5.34 6.80 -4.52
N THR A 195 -6.08 7.88 -4.70
CA THR A 195 -7.54 7.83 -4.80
C THR A 195 -8.12 8.97 -5.62
N HIS A 196 -9.30 8.72 -6.19
CA HIS A 196 -10.19 9.75 -6.74
C HIS A 196 -11.40 10.02 -5.82
N ASP A 197 -11.45 9.38 -4.66
CA ASP A 197 -12.52 9.57 -3.67
C ASP A 197 -12.26 10.84 -2.86
N GLU A 198 -13.07 11.89 -3.14
CA GLU A 198 -12.95 13.19 -2.48
C GLU A 198 -13.21 13.12 -0.97
N HIS A 199 -14.10 12.23 -0.54
CA HIS A 199 -14.37 12.06 0.89
C HIS A 199 -13.13 11.48 1.60
N LEU A 200 -12.53 10.42 1.08
CA LEU A 200 -11.29 9.89 1.66
C LEU A 200 -10.19 10.95 1.68
N ALA A 201 -10.00 11.66 0.56
CA ALA A 201 -9.00 12.74 0.49
C ALA A 201 -9.21 13.83 1.54
N SER A 202 -10.48 14.19 1.85
CA SER A 202 -10.80 15.24 2.81
C SER A 202 -10.55 14.86 4.27
N ILE A 203 -10.49 13.56 4.60
CA ILE A 203 -10.31 13.07 5.98
C ILE A 203 -8.89 12.57 6.26
N THR A 204 -8.01 12.45 5.23
CA THR A 204 -6.60 12.13 5.44
C THR A 204 -5.84 13.29 6.09
N ASP A 205 -4.72 12.99 6.75
CA ASP A 205 -3.91 14.00 7.45
C ASP A 205 -3.36 15.04 6.45
N ARG A 206 -3.09 14.63 5.21
CA ARG A 206 -2.64 15.50 4.13
C ARG A 206 -3.03 14.95 2.76
N THR A 207 -3.44 15.86 1.86
CA THR A 207 -3.74 15.56 0.46
C THR A 207 -2.68 16.16 -0.44
N ILE A 208 -2.10 15.33 -1.32
CA ILE A 208 -1.12 15.71 -2.32
C ILE A 208 -1.79 15.73 -3.69
N HIS A 209 -1.77 16.87 -4.35
CA HIS A 209 -2.31 17.02 -5.69
C HIS A 209 -1.21 16.83 -6.73
N ILE A 210 -1.41 15.87 -7.66
CA ILE A 210 -0.52 15.67 -8.81
C ILE A 210 -1.26 16.05 -10.09
N GLU A 211 -0.67 16.94 -10.84
CA GLU A 211 -1.17 17.37 -12.15
C GLU A 211 0.01 17.51 -13.12
N ASP A 212 -0.14 16.94 -14.33
CA ASP A 212 0.88 16.97 -15.38
C ASP A 212 2.28 16.52 -14.92
N GLY A 213 2.35 15.54 -14.02
CA GLY A 213 3.60 14.99 -13.51
C GLY A 213 4.32 15.85 -12.47
N LEU A 214 3.65 16.86 -11.90
CA LEU A 214 4.17 17.75 -10.86
C LEU A 214 3.24 17.75 -9.64
N ILE A 215 3.80 17.97 -8.44
CA ILE A 215 3.01 18.28 -7.25
C ILE A 215 2.55 19.72 -7.33
N LYS A 216 1.25 19.95 -7.15
CA LYS A 216 0.66 21.28 -6.99
C LYS A 216 0.58 21.64 -5.51
N LEU A 217 0.99 22.85 -5.18
CA LEU A 217 0.88 23.45 -3.85
C LEU A 217 -0.51 24.06 -3.64
#